data_1e94d3dd1644f6fc0c54a509ad9024fb
#
_entry.id   1e94d3dd1644f6fc0c54a509ad9024fb
#
_cell.length_a   1.000
_cell.length_b   1.000
_cell.length_c   1.000
_cell.angle_alpha   90.00
_cell.angle_beta   90.00
_cell.angle_gamma   90.00
#
_symmetry.space_group_name_H-M   'P 1'
#
loop_
_entity.id
_entity.type
_entity.pdbx_description
1 polymer ?
#
loop_
_entity_poly.entity_id
_entity_poly.type
_entity_poly.pdbx_seq_one_letter_code
_entity_poly.pdbx_strand_id
1 'polypeptide(L)'
;MFGPESGKSAWAGLPFVYDKVRIGNDESRVKRCEKFLDIFVKEGCRMVEMSCLEHDKYAAGSQFVTHTMGRVLEKFGLESSPINTKGYETLLNLVENTKGDSFELYYGLFMYNQNALEQLERLDMAFESIKKELFGRLHQVYRKQLFGDKEEEKAIGRRLAQKLLGNGSLIEPPLHNVRQDGS
;
A
#
# COMPACT_ATOMS: atom_id res chain seq x y z
N MET A 1 10.26 22.06 9.16
CA MET A 1 9.57 23.32 8.84
C MET A 1 8.37 22.98 7.97
N PHE A 2 7.22 23.58 8.21
CA PHE A 2 6.01 23.39 7.42
C PHE A 2 6.06 24.21 6.12
N GLY A 3 5.34 23.76 5.08
CA GLY A 3 5.31 24.43 3.79
C GLY A 3 4.52 25.75 3.80
N PRO A 4 4.63 26.55 2.74
CA PRO A 4 3.98 27.87 2.67
C PRO A 4 2.46 27.80 2.76
N GLU A 5 1.83 26.77 2.22
CA GLU A 5 0.37 26.58 2.30
C GLU A 5 -0.09 26.36 3.75
N SER A 6 0.61 25.47 4.49
CA SER A 6 0.28 25.19 5.89
C SER A 6 0.55 26.39 6.81
N GLY A 7 1.53 27.24 6.46
CA GLY A 7 1.95 28.38 7.26
C GLY A 7 1.18 29.67 7.03
N LYS A 8 0.21 29.73 6.12
CA LYS A 8 -0.50 30.97 5.74
C LYS A 8 -1.35 31.58 6.86
N SER A 9 -2.00 30.74 7.66
CA SER A 9 -3.04 31.21 8.59
C SER A 9 -2.60 31.25 10.03
N ALA A 10 -2.00 30.17 10.54
CA ALA A 10 -1.51 30.06 11.90
C ALA A 10 -0.47 28.97 12.00
N TRP A 11 0.47 29.09 12.97
CA TRP A 11 1.52 28.11 13.19
C TRP A 11 1.22 27.17 14.36
N ALA A 12 0.25 27.52 15.18
CA ALA A 12 -0.13 26.72 16.34
C ALA A 12 -0.49 25.28 15.95
N GLY A 13 0.15 24.30 16.59
CA GLY A 13 -0.03 22.87 16.34
C GLY A 13 0.71 22.32 15.13
N LEU A 14 1.24 23.17 14.23
CA LEU A 14 2.03 22.70 13.08
C LEU A 14 3.36 22.09 13.53
N PRO A 15 3.84 21.01 12.91
CA PRO A 15 5.11 20.40 13.25
C PRO A 15 6.26 21.27 12.76
N PHE A 16 7.10 21.72 13.67
CA PHE A 16 8.38 22.34 13.37
C PHE A 16 9.51 21.33 13.58
N VAL A 17 9.96 20.74 12.49
CA VAL A 17 11.01 19.72 12.51
C VAL A 17 12.37 20.40 12.40
N TYR A 18 13.30 20.02 13.27
CA TYR A 18 14.64 20.57 13.30
C TYR A 18 15.70 19.55 13.75
N ASP A 19 16.95 19.79 13.33
CA ASP A 19 18.14 19.09 13.77
C ASP A 19 19.20 20.10 14.23
N LYS A 20 19.87 19.82 15.33
CA LYS A 20 20.92 20.70 15.92
C LYS A 20 22.30 20.36 15.36
N VAL A 21 22.48 20.53 14.05
CA VAL A 21 23.71 20.23 13.37
C VAL A 21 24.78 21.30 13.61
N ARG A 22 26.01 20.88 13.95
CA ARG A 22 27.21 21.76 14.11
C ARG A 22 27.08 22.85 15.18
N ILE A 23 26.23 22.68 16.19
CA ILE A 23 26.12 23.64 17.29
C ILE A 23 27.28 23.50 18.25
N GLY A 24 27.71 22.25 18.54
CA GLY A 24 28.80 21.95 19.46
C GLY A 24 28.53 22.45 20.88
N ASN A 25 29.61 22.62 21.65
CA ASN A 25 29.54 23.07 23.05
C ASN A 25 29.77 24.59 23.22
N ASP A 26 29.77 25.36 22.13
CA ASP A 26 29.92 26.83 22.18
C ASP A 26 28.64 27.46 22.76
N GLU A 27 28.73 27.98 23.97
CA GLU A 27 27.58 28.58 24.66
C GLU A 27 26.87 29.67 23.84
N SER A 28 27.63 30.45 23.07
CA SER A 28 27.10 31.52 22.22
C SER A 28 26.22 30.94 21.09
N ARG A 29 26.67 29.84 20.48
CA ARG A 29 25.89 29.11 19.43
C ARG A 29 24.68 28.44 20.02
N VAL A 30 24.81 27.78 21.17
CA VAL A 30 23.70 27.15 21.87
C VAL A 30 22.61 28.19 22.19
N LYS A 31 22.96 29.31 22.83
CA LYS A 31 22.04 30.39 23.16
C LYS A 31 21.34 30.99 21.93
N ARG A 32 22.04 31.11 20.79
CA ARG A 32 21.42 31.60 19.55
C ARG A 32 20.44 30.58 18.98
N CYS A 33 20.79 29.30 19.00
CA CYS A 33 19.89 28.22 18.56
C CYS A 33 18.62 28.18 19.40
N GLU A 34 18.76 28.23 20.73
CA GLU A 34 17.61 28.24 21.65
C GLU A 34 16.70 29.45 21.42
N LYS A 35 17.26 30.65 21.26
CA LYS A 35 16.49 31.85 20.91
C LYS A 35 15.75 31.73 19.59
N PHE A 36 16.34 31.10 18.60
CA PHE A 36 15.70 30.85 17.30
C PHE A 36 14.54 29.87 17.45
N LEU A 37 14.75 28.75 18.13
CA LEU A 37 13.69 27.75 18.35
C LEU A 37 12.56 28.28 19.22
N ASP A 38 12.86 29.16 20.19
CA ASP A 38 11.89 29.80 21.08
C ASP A 38 10.83 30.63 20.32
N ILE A 39 11.15 31.15 19.14
CA ILE A 39 10.18 31.82 18.26
C ILE A 39 9.04 30.86 17.92
N PHE A 40 9.35 29.67 17.49
CA PHE A 40 8.35 28.68 17.07
C PHE A 40 7.60 28.06 18.25
N VAL A 41 8.27 27.92 19.40
CA VAL A 41 7.63 27.54 20.66
C VAL A 41 6.56 28.57 21.07
N LYS A 42 6.89 29.88 21.02
CA LYS A 42 5.98 30.96 21.33
C LYS A 42 4.79 31.06 20.38
N GLU A 43 4.99 30.72 19.11
CA GLU A 43 3.92 30.61 18.10
C GLU A 43 3.08 29.35 18.24
N GLY A 44 3.35 28.51 19.24
CA GLY A 44 2.59 27.31 19.52
C GLY A 44 2.85 26.14 18.57
N CYS A 45 3.97 26.15 17.83
CA CYS A 45 4.36 25.02 16.99
C CYS A 45 4.61 23.76 17.82
N ARG A 46 4.32 22.61 17.26
CA ARG A 46 4.72 21.32 17.81
C ARG A 46 6.18 21.04 17.43
N MET A 47 7.09 21.26 18.38
CA MET A 47 8.51 21.09 18.18
C MET A 47 8.88 19.62 18.05
N VAL A 48 9.58 19.25 16.97
CA VAL A 48 10.01 17.87 16.68
C VAL A 48 11.50 17.86 16.38
N GLU A 49 12.30 17.43 17.33
CA GLU A 49 13.73 17.21 17.14
C GLU A 49 13.97 15.83 16.56
N MET A 50 14.63 15.76 15.41
CA MET A 50 15.04 14.50 14.78
C MET A 50 16.27 14.72 13.90
N SER A 51 17.02 13.68 13.67
CA SER A 51 18.17 13.71 12.76
C SER A 51 17.76 13.92 11.29
N CYS A 52 18.66 14.48 10.49
CA CYS A 52 18.42 14.59 9.04
C CYS A 52 18.10 13.23 8.40
N LEU A 53 18.76 12.15 8.85
CA LEU A 53 18.52 10.79 8.34
C LEU A 53 17.09 10.31 8.62
N GLU A 54 16.60 10.53 9.84
CA GLU A 54 15.22 10.20 10.19
C GLU A 54 14.21 11.05 9.42
N HIS A 55 14.47 12.36 9.32
CA HIS A 55 13.66 13.27 8.52
C HIS A 55 13.52 12.76 7.08
N ASP A 56 14.63 12.41 6.43
CA ASP A 56 14.64 11.97 5.04
C ASP A 56 13.85 10.67 4.84
N LYS A 57 13.92 9.75 5.80
CA LYS A 57 13.11 8.53 5.79
C LYS A 57 11.61 8.84 5.87
N TYR A 58 11.19 9.73 6.79
CA TYR A 58 9.78 10.13 6.90
C TYR A 58 9.33 10.95 5.69
N ALA A 59 10.18 11.85 5.18
CA ALA A 59 9.87 12.67 4.02
C ALA A 59 9.66 11.83 2.75
N ALA A 60 10.46 10.77 2.55
CA ALA A 60 10.24 9.82 1.46
C ALA A 60 8.90 9.11 1.58
N GLY A 61 8.56 8.60 2.77
CA GLY A 61 7.30 7.88 3.01
C GLY A 61 6.05 8.77 3.01
N SER A 62 6.19 10.08 3.13
CA SER A 62 5.06 11.02 3.16
C SER A 62 5.10 12.02 2.02
N GLN A 63 6.02 12.98 2.03
CA GLN A 63 6.05 14.07 1.05
C GLN A 63 6.26 13.55 -0.38
N PHE A 64 7.30 12.74 -0.62
CA PHE A 64 7.58 12.20 -1.94
C PHE A 64 6.40 11.35 -2.46
N VAL A 65 5.81 10.49 -1.61
CA VAL A 65 4.64 9.70 -1.98
C VAL A 65 3.45 10.60 -2.33
N THR A 66 3.20 11.65 -1.54
CA THR A 66 2.12 12.62 -1.81
C THR A 66 2.29 13.29 -3.16
N HIS A 67 3.48 13.82 -3.45
CA HIS A 67 3.77 14.46 -4.75
C HIS A 67 3.72 13.46 -5.91
N THR A 68 4.19 12.23 -5.71
CA THR A 68 4.10 11.17 -6.72
C THR A 68 2.65 10.85 -7.05
N MET A 69 1.81 10.64 -6.03
CA MET A 69 0.39 10.35 -6.22
C MET A 69 -0.37 11.50 -6.88
N GLY A 70 -0.10 12.74 -6.46
CA GLY A 70 -0.70 13.91 -7.11
C GLY A 70 -0.37 13.99 -8.60
N ARG A 71 0.89 13.74 -8.97
CA ARG A 71 1.32 13.73 -10.38
C ARG A 71 0.78 12.55 -11.18
N VAL A 72 0.66 11.38 -10.56
CA VAL A 72 0.02 10.21 -11.19
C VAL A 72 -1.44 10.53 -11.50
N LEU A 73 -2.18 11.09 -10.54
CA LEU A 73 -3.59 11.45 -10.70
C LEU A 73 -3.78 12.60 -11.70
N GLU A 74 -2.87 13.57 -11.73
CA GLU A 74 -2.84 14.63 -12.76
C GLU A 74 -2.68 14.04 -14.17
N LYS A 75 -1.70 13.13 -14.34
CA LYS A 75 -1.48 12.44 -15.63
C LYS A 75 -2.64 11.50 -16.01
N PHE A 76 -3.32 10.94 -15.03
CA PHE A 76 -4.53 10.14 -15.22
C PHE A 76 -5.71 11.00 -15.72
N GLY A 77 -5.68 12.33 -15.50
CA GLY A 77 -6.68 13.25 -15.99
C GLY A 77 -7.97 13.21 -15.17
N LEU A 78 -7.86 13.36 -13.84
CA LEU A 78 -9.05 13.47 -12.99
C LEU A 78 -9.84 14.74 -13.32
N GLU A 79 -11.14 14.58 -13.55
CA GLU A 79 -12.07 15.69 -13.78
C GLU A 79 -13.22 15.66 -12.79
N SER A 80 -13.69 16.85 -12.39
CA SER A 80 -14.85 16.97 -11.53
C SER A 80 -16.12 16.51 -12.25
N SER A 81 -16.98 15.79 -11.53
CA SER A 81 -18.27 15.29 -12.02
C SER A 81 -19.42 15.76 -11.13
N PRO A 82 -20.68 15.73 -11.62
CA PRO A 82 -21.85 16.09 -10.80
C PRO A 82 -22.11 15.17 -9.61
N ILE A 83 -21.42 14.02 -9.54
CA ILE A 83 -21.62 12.98 -8.52
C ILE A 83 -20.36 12.71 -7.72
N ASN A 84 -19.49 13.70 -7.55
CA ASN A 84 -18.28 13.55 -6.74
C ASN A 84 -18.62 13.06 -5.33
N THR A 85 -17.95 12.01 -4.91
CA THR A 85 -17.94 11.62 -3.50
C THR A 85 -16.90 12.46 -2.76
N LYS A 86 -17.04 12.57 -1.44
CA LYS A 86 -16.05 13.26 -0.58
C LYS A 86 -14.62 12.70 -0.75
N GLY A 87 -14.49 11.38 -0.93
CA GLY A 87 -13.20 10.74 -1.22
C GLY A 87 -12.61 11.20 -2.54
N TYR A 88 -13.44 11.29 -3.59
CA TYR A 88 -12.99 11.78 -4.90
C TYR A 88 -12.59 13.27 -4.88
N GLU A 89 -13.32 14.10 -4.15
CA GLU A 89 -12.95 15.51 -3.93
C GLU A 89 -11.60 15.64 -3.25
N THR A 90 -11.27 14.73 -2.33
CA THR A 90 -9.93 14.69 -1.71
C THR A 90 -8.83 14.41 -2.72
N LEU A 91 -9.07 13.56 -3.71
CA LEU A 91 -8.11 13.29 -4.80
C LEU A 91 -7.96 14.50 -5.72
N LEU A 92 -9.04 15.18 -6.08
CA LEU A 92 -9.00 16.44 -6.85
C LEU A 92 -8.20 17.51 -6.11
N ASN A 93 -8.43 17.68 -4.81
CA ASN A 93 -7.68 18.61 -3.98
C ASN A 93 -6.19 18.24 -3.90
N LEU A 94 -5.85 16.95 -3.86
CA LEU A 94 -4.46 16.51 -3.89
C LEU A 94 -3.78 16.93 -5.20
N VAL A 95 -4.44 16.73 -6.34
CA VAL A 95 -3.92 17.18 -7.65
C VAL A 95 -3.72 18.68 -7.65
N GLU A 96 -4.72 19.47 -7.23
CA GLU A 96 -4.64 20.93 -7.20
C GLU A 96 -3.49 21.43 -6.31
N ASN A 97 -3.31 20.83 -5.13
CA ASN A 97 -2.25 21.20 -4.19
C ASN A 97 -0.83 20.86 -4.71
N THR A 98 -0.69 19.86 -5.55
CA THR A 98 0.62 19.42 -6.09
C THR A 98 0.93 19.95 -7.48
N LYS A 99 -0.07 20.36 -8.24
CA LYS A 99 0.04 20.89 -9.60
C LYS A 99 0.88 22.18 -9.69
N GLY A 100 0.79 23.03 -8.65
CA GLY A 100 1.55 24.27 -8.58
C GLY A 100 3.06 24.08 -8.35
N ASP A 101 3.47 22.91 -7.94
CA ASP A 101 4.88 22.61 -7.66
C ASP A 101 5.65 22.28 -8.95
N SER A 102 6.84 22.86 -9.09
CA SER A 102 7.69 22.59 -10.25
C SER A 102 8.11 21.10 -10.31
N PHE A 103 8.41 20.65 -11.53
CA PHE A 103 8.96 19.29 -11.69
C PHE A 103 10.33 19.17 -11.04
N GLU A 104 11.13 20.22 -11.04
CA GLU A 104 12.45 20.28 -10.40
C GLU A 104 12.36 20.07 -8.89
N LEU A 105 11.33 20.61 -8.22
CA LEU A 105 11.08 20.35 -6.81
C LEU A 105 10.81 18.85 -6.58
N TYR A 106 9.91 18.26 -7.36
CA TYR A 106 9.60 16.82 -7.28
C TYR A 106 10.82 15.95 -7.59
N TYR A 107 11.57 16.30 -8.64
CA TYR A 107 12.80 15.62 -9.00
C TYR A 107 13.86 15.73 -7.90
N GLY A 108 13.93 16.88 -7.23
CA GLY A 108 14.80 17.07 -6.06
C GLY A 108 14.42 16.16 -4.89
N LEU A 109 13.12 15.99 -4.60
CA LEU A 109 12.64 15.05 -3.58
C LEU A 109 13.05 13.61 -3.88
N PHE A 110 13.13 13.24 -5.15
CA PHE A 110 13.60 11.93 -5.59
C PHE A 110 15.13 11.81 -5.53
N MET A 111 15.84 12.73 -6.13
CA MET A 111 17.30 12.62 -6.34
C MET A 111 18.12 12.78 -5.05
N TYR A 112 17.67 13.64 -4.15
CA TYR A 112 18.42 13.96 -2.93
C TYR A 112 17.96 13.15 -1.70
N ASN A 113 17.00 12.25 -1.86
CA ASN A 113 16.55 11.39 -0.79
C ASN A 113 16.76 9.91 -1.14
N GLN A 114 17.71 9.26 -0.47
CA GLN A 114 18.09 7.87 -0.71
C GLN A 114 16.93 6.87 -0.53
N ASN A 115 15.90 7.25 0.23
CA ASN A 115 14.75 6.37 0.48
C ASN A 115 13.64 6.53 -0.58
N ALA A 116 13.74 7.50 -1.48
CA ALA A 116 12.66 7.81 -2.43
C ALA A 116 12.48 6.71 -3.49
N LEU A 117 13.57 6.11 -3.98
CA LEU A 117 13.51 5.01 -4.95
C LEU A 117 12.73 3.81 -4.38
N GLU A 118 13.03 3.40 -3.15
CA GLU A 118 12.31 2.31 -2.49
C GLU A 118 10.80 2.61 -2.39
N GLN A 119 10.42 3.84 -2.07
CA GLN A 119 9.01 4.21 -1.99
C GLN A 119 8.33 4.15 -3.37
N LEU A 120 9.02 4.55 -4.43
CA LEU A 120 8.49 4.46 -5.80
C LEU A 120 8.27 2.99 -6.22
N GLU A 121 9.24 2.12 -5.96
CA GLU A 121 9.13 0.68 -6.22
C GLU A 121 8.00 0.03 -5.42
N ARG A 122 7.82 0.42 -4.16
CA ARG A 122 6.71 -0.05 -3.32
C ARG A 122 5.34 0.38 -3.85
N LEU A 123 5.22 1.59 -4.38
CA LEU A 123 3.98 2.06 -5.02
C LEU A 123 3.66 1.23 -6.27
N ASP A 124 4.65 0.99 -7.12
CA ASP A 124 4.49 0.17 -8.32
C ASP A 124 4.06 -1.26 -7.98
N MET A 125 4.74 -1.91 -7.04
CA MET A 125 4.38 -3.24 -6.56
C MET A 125 2.97 -3.29 -5.96
N ALA A 126 2.57 -2.26 -5.21
CA ALA A 126 1.23 -2.19 -4.62
C ALA A 126 0.16 -2.08 -5.72
N PHE A 127 0.38 -1.27 -6.75
CA PHE A 127 -0.52 -1.14 -7.89
C PHE A 127 -0.65 -2.46 -8.66
N GLU A 128 0.45 -3.12 -8.98
CA GLU A 128 0.45 -4.42 -9.64
C GLU A 128 -0.24 -5.51 -8.80
N SER A 129 -0.07 -5.47 -7.48
CA SER A 129 -0.74 -6.40 -6.56
C SER A 129 -2.26 -6.24 -6.60
N ILE A 130 -2.77 -5.00 -6.52
CA ILE A 130 -4.21 -4.73 -6.63
C ILE A 130 -4.76 -5.18 -7.99
N LYS A 131 -4.03 -4.88 -9.06
CA LYS A 131 -4.40 -5.29 -10.41
C LYS A 131 -4.51 -6.81 -10.54
N LYS A 132 -3.51 -7.54 -10.04
CA LYS A 132 -3.53 -9.01 -10.02
C LYS A 132 -4.68 -9.58 -9.20
N GLU A 133 -4.99 -8.99 -8.05
CA GLU A 133 -6.13 -9.41 -7.23
C GLU A 133 -7.47 -9.21 -7.96
N LEU A 134 -7.68 -8.04 -8.58
CA LEU A 134 -8.90 -7.75 -9.34
C LEU A 134 -9.07 -8.72 -10.51
N PHE A 135 -8.03 -8.94 -11.31
CA PHE A 135 -8.08 -9.88 -12.42
C PHE A 135 -8.25 -11.34 -11.96
N GLY A 136 -7.61 -11.71 -10.85
CA GLY A 136 -7.78 -13.04 -10.24
C GLY A 136 -9.23 -13.30 -9.83
N ARG A 137 -9.89 -12.34 -9.19
CA ARG A 137 -11.32 -12.43 -8.81
C ARG A 137 -12.22 -12.47 -10.04
N LEU A 138 -11.97 -11.64 -11.04
CA LEU A 138 -12.69 -11.64 -12.30
C LEU A 138 -12.58 -13.01 -13.00
N HIS A 139 -11.39 -13.57 -13.06
CA HIS A 139 -11.14 -14.90 -13.63
C HIS A 139 -11.91 -16.01 -12.89
N GLN A 140 -11.97 -15.94 -11.56
CA GLN A 140 -12.76 -16.90 -10.76
C GLN A 140 -14.25 -16.82 -11.08
N VAL A 141 -14.80 -15.60 -11.24
CA VAL A 141 -16.21 -15.40 -11.61
C VAL A 141 -16.50 -16.01 -12.99
N TYR A 142 -15.68 -15.71 -14.00
CA TYR A 142 -15.82 -16.28 -15.34
C TYR A 142 -15.69 -17.81 -15.34
N ARG A 143 -14.72 -18.34 -14.63
CA ARG A 143 -14.54 -19.77 -14.51
C ARG A 143 -15.74 -20.45 -13.88
N LYS A 144 -16.31 -19.88 -12.84
CA LYS A 144 -17.53 -20.39 -12.20
C LYS A 144 -18.74 -20.32 -13.14
N GLN A 145 -18.93 -19.23 -13.88
CA GLN A 145 -20.02 -19.06 -14.84
C GLN A 145 -19.90 -19.99 -16.03
N LEU A 146 -18.70 -20.21 -16.54
CA LEU A 146 -18.48 -21.02 -17.76
C LEU A 146 -18.37 -22.53 -17.48
N PHE A 147 -17.88 -22.91 -16.30
CA PHE A 147 -17.50 -24.31 -16.00
C PHE A 147 -18.05 -24.82 -14.66
N GLY A 148 -18.72 -23.99 -13.85
CA GLY A 148 -19.15 -24.31 -12.48
C GLY A 148 -20.00 -25.56 -12.41
N ASP A 149 -20.96 -25.69 -13.28
CA ASP A 149 -21.87 -26.82 -13.32
C ASP A 149 -21.15 -28.15 -13.72
N LYS A 150 -20.19 -28.05 -14.63
CA LYS A 150 -19.41 -29.23 -15.07
C LYS A 150 -18.34 -29.67 -14.04
N GLU A 151 -17.82 -28.77 -13.24
CA GLU A 151 -16.87 -29.14 -12.18
C GLU A 151 -17.60 -29.72 -10.95
N GLU A 152 -18.78 -29.20 -10.60
CA GLU A 152 -19.64 -29.80 -9.58
C GLU A 152 -20.16 -31.18 -9.99
N GLU A 153 -20.64 -31.36 -11.21
CA GLU A 153 -21.04 -32.68 -11.73
C GLU A 153 -19.88 -33.69 -11.72
N LYS A 154 -18.68 -33.27 -12.14
CA LYS A 154 -17.48 -34.12 -12.08
C LYS A 154 -17.06 -34.45 -10.64
N ALA A 155 -17.19 -33.51 -9.71
CA ALA A 155 -16.89 -33.73 -8.29
C ALA A 155 -17.92 -34.69 -7.66
N ILE A 156 -19.21 -34.53 -7.99
CA ILE A 156 -20.27 -35.43 -7.54
C ILE A 156 -20.06 -36.80 -8.16
N GLY A 157 -19.77 -36.89 -9.44
CA GLY A 157 -19.45 -38.16 -10.13
C GLY A 157 -18.28 -38.91 -9.51
N ARG A 158 -17.18 -38.20 -9.17
CA ARG A 158 -16.03 -38.79 -8.45
C ARG A 158 -16.40 -39.27 -7.05
N ARG A 159 -17.20 -38.52 -6.29
CA ARG A 159 -17.70 -38.93 -4.95
C ARG A 159 -18.57 -40.16 -5.03
N LEU A 160 -19.46 -40.22 -6.00
CA LEU A 160 -20.32 -41.39 -6.24
C LEU A 160 -19.53 -42.62 -6.66
N ALA A 161 -18.58 -42.45 -7.58
CA ALA A 161 -17.67 -43.55 -7.99
C ALA A 161 -16.85 -44.08 -6.82
N GLN A 162 -16.31 -43.21 -5.96
CA GLN A 162 -15.61 -43.63 -4.73
C GLN A 162 -16.52 -44.36 -3.74
N LYS A 163 -17.76 -43.91 -3.58
CA LYS A 163 -18.74 -44.64 -2.71
C LYS A 163 -19.12 -46.02 -3.25
N LEU A 164 -19.25 -46.15 -4.56
CA LEU A 164 -19.57 -47.43 -5.19
C LEU A 164 -18.39 -48.40 -5.16
N LEU A 165 -17.18 -47.91 -5.30
CA LEU A 165 -15.97 -48.73 -5.20
C LEU A 165 -15.56 -49.08 -3.77
N GLY A 166 -15.92 -48.24 -2.78
CA GLY A 166 -15.67 -48.47 -1.36
C GLY A 166 -16.65 -49.42 -0.66
N ASN A 167 -17.80 -49.74 -1.27
CA ASN A 167 -18.79 -50.71 -0.74
C ASN A 167 -18.69 -52.10 -1.40
N GLY A 168 -17.64 -52.37 -2.19
CA GLY A 168 -17.33 -53.68 -2.67
C GLY A 168 -16.80 -54.60 -1.58
N SER A 169 -17.66 -55.04 -0.67
CA SER A 169 -17.37 -56.20 0.17
C SER A 169 -17.05 -57.39 -0.77
N LEU A 170 -15.84 -57.90 -0.66
CA LEU A 170 -15.43 -59.14 -1.34
C LEU A 170 -16.35 -60.27 -0.91
N ILE A 171 -17.26 -60.68 -1.80
CA ILE A 171 -17.94 -61.95 -1.70
C ILE A 171 -16.92 -63.00 -2.16
N GLU A 172 -16.30 -63.69 -1.19
CA GLU A 172 -15.46 -64.87 -1.49
C GLU A 172 -16.36 -65.93 -2.12
N PRO A 173 -15.95 -66.59 -3.22
CA PRO A 173 -16.68 -67.68 -3.78
C PRO A 173 -16.55 -68.94 -2.89
N PRO A 174 -17.61 -69.77 -2.72
CA PRO A 174 -17.58 -70.94 -1.85
C PRO A 174 -16.61 -71.97 -2.35
N LEU A 175 -15.75 -72.44 -1.46
CA LEU A 175 -14.80 -73.56 -1.68
C LEU A 175 -15.55 -74.83 -2.06
N HIS A 176 -15.43 -75.31 -3.30
CA HIS A 176 -15.84 -76.66 -3.73
C HIS A 176 -14.94 -77.68 -3.07
N ASN A 177 -15.49 -78.43 -2.13
CA ASN A 177 -14.90 -79.69 -1.65
C ASN A 177 -14.92 -80.74 -2.73
N VAL A 178 -13.76 -81.01 -3.29
CA VAL A 178 -13.59 -82.20 -4.14
C VAL A 178 -13.27 -83.38 -3.22
N ARG A 179 -14.27 -84.31 -3.05
CA ARG A 179 -14.01 -85.63 -2.46
C ARG A 179 -13.09 -86.42 -3.36
N GLN A 180 -12.00 -86.84 -2.84
CA GLN A 180 -11.19 -87.90 -3.42
C GLN A 180 -11.87 -89.19 -2.95
N ASP A 181 -12.46 -89.95 -3.90
CA ASP A 181 -12.72 -91.38 -3.76
C ASP A 181 -11.60 -92.14 -4.47
N GLY A 182 -10.91 -92.96 -3.70
CA GLY A 182 -9.88 -93.88 -4.17
C GLY A 182 -10.41 -95.12 -4.77
N SER A 183 -9.65 -95.69 -5.65
CA SER A 183 -9.39 -97.13 -5.87
C SER A 183 -8.11 -97.30 -6.67
#